data_22ddc6595fcf48c344b7a7bcead31db6
#
_entry.id   22ddc6595fcf48c344b7a7bcead31db6
#
_cell.length_a   1.000
_cell.length_b   1.000
_cell.length_c   1.000
_cell.angle_alpha   90.00
_cell.angle_beta   90.00
_cell.angle_gamma   90.00
#
_symmetry.space_group_name_H-M   'P 1'
#
loop_
_entity.id
_entity.type
_entity.pdbx_description
1 polymer ?
#
loop_
_entity_poly.entity_id
_entity_poly.type
_entity_poly.pdbx_seq_one_letter_code
_entity_poly.pdbx_strand_id
1 'polypeptide(L)'
;MGVKIDCDIPGGNIIVLSSNENGAVLKKDLRDTSTDWFYWCFRAAFDKAGEYEFRFEPADSPAVGSRGPAGSMAWRWAEAGTYDVGKNTFRYRYDGGRENQVVFCLSMQYQEKNLNAFLKEYAKSPYLETSILCKSNKGRDVELIHIAGTARKPEKKLFLSSRHHCCEMTATYVLEGILREALENREFREVFEVFAVPFADRDGVVDGDQGKNRRPHDHARDYGDNPIYSETANIMKLVRQEKMNVVFDLHCPWIYQGCNESIYFVGPELKRMEEGTLRLSGLIENDPERKVPFAAEDIVLYGTSWNTGANYTQGKTLARWAGDLDFVELSTSIEIPYANAREFTFSADDWRSFGRT
;
A
#
# COMPACT_ATOMS: atom_id res chain seq x y z
N MET A 1 -30.27 12.57 15.22
CA MET A 1 -28.83 12.24 15.38
C MET A 1 -28.08 13.21 14.51
N GLY A 2 -26.87 13.68 14.86
CA GLY A 2 -26.13 14.66 14.03
C GLY A 2 -25.30 14.00 12.92
N VAL A 3 -24.74 12.80 13.21
CA VAL A 3 -23.96 12.03 12.27
C VAL A 3 -24.27 10.54 12.43
N LYS A 4 -24.42 9.84 11.30
CA LYS A 4 -24.50 8.38 11.23
C LYS A 4 -23.20 7.85 10.66
N ILE A 5 -22.64 6.82 11.30
CA ILE A 5 -21.36 6.22 10.92
C ILE A 5 -21.59 4.73 10.61
N ASP A 6 -21.01 4.25 9.52
CA ASP A 6 -20.93 2.85 9.17
C ASP A 6 -19.60 2.52 8.47
N CYS A 7 -19.26 1.23 8.44
CA CYS A 7 -18.12 0.69 7.72
C CYS A 7 -18.55 -0.38 6.68
N ASP A 8 -19.81 -0.36 6.25
CA ASP A 8 -20.32 -1.24 5.19
C ASP A 8 -19.93 -0.70 3.80
N ILE A 9 -18.64 -0.63 3.59
CA ILE A 9 -17.97 -0.18 2.38
C ILE A 9 -16.70 -1.03 2.14
N PRO A 10 -16.24 -1.18 0.91
CA PRO A 10 -14.96 -1.86 0.65
C PRO A 10 -13.81 -1.21 1.45
N GLY A 11 -13.08 -2.03 2.20
CA GLY A 11 -12.03 -1.58 3.10
C GLY A 11 -12.54 -0.91 4.39
N GLY A 12 -13.82 -1.06 4.72
CA GLY A 12 -14.39 -0.47 5.93
C GLY A 12 -13.91 -1.13 7.21
N ASN A 13 -13.51 -0.30 8.18
CA ASN A 13 -12.97 -0.74 9.47
C ASN A 13 -13.18 0.35 10.52
N ILE A 14 -14.17 0.19 11.37
CA ILE A 14 -14.37 1.06 12.53
C ILE A 14 -15.32 0.40 13.55
N ILE A 15 -15.10 0.68 14.83
CA ILE A 15 -16.03 0.43 15.92
C ILE A 15 -16.49 1.79 16.45
N VAL A 16 -17.80 2.04 16.44
CA VAL A 16 -18.40 3.23 17.03
C VAL A 16 -18.67 2.95 18.51
N LEU A 17 -17.93 3.59 19.41
CA LEU A 17 -18.12 3.47 20.85
C LEU A 17 -19.29 4.30 21.34
N SER A 18 -19.41 5.53 20.82
CA SER A 18 -20.56 6.41 21.06
C SER A 18 -20.67 7.45 19.94
N SER A 19 -21.88 7.98 19.72
CA SER A 19 -22.10 9.10 18.82
C SER A 19 -23.15 10.05 19.41
N ASN A 20 -23.05 11.33 19.05
CA ASN A 20 -23.99 12.37 19.45
C ASN A 20 -24.23 13.35 18.28
N GLU A 21 -24.88 14.48 18.57
CA GLU A 21 -25.17 15.46 17.52
C GLU A 21 -23.95 16.21 16.97
N ASN A 22 -22.80 16.16 17.65
CA ASN A 22 -21.58 16.91 17.35
C ASN A 22 -20.38 16.01 16.98
N GLY A 23 -20.57 14.69 16.84
CA GLY A 23 -19.48 13.78 16.46
C GLY A 23 -19.58 12.39 17.06
N ALA A 24 -18.42 11.72 17.18
CA ALA A 24 -18.35 10.35 17.67
C ALA A 24 -17.03 10.02 18.37
N VAL A 25 -17.10 9.03 19.25
CA VAL A 25 -15.93 8.33 19.80
C VAL A 25 -15.79 6.99 19.08
N LEU A 26 -14.64 6.77 18.53
CA LEU A 26 -14.34 5.69 17.59
C LEU A 26 -13.21 4.81 18.12
N LYS A 27 -13.16 3.58 17.63
CA LYS A 27 -12.05 2.66 17.87
C LYS A 27 -11.73 1.90 16.58
N LYS A 28 -10.44 1.72 16.29
CA LYS A 28 -9.98 0.82 15.23
C LYS A 28 -10.41 -0.60 15.54
N ASP A 29 -10.87 -1.34 14.55
CA ASP A 29 -11.12 -2.77 14.71
C ASP A 29 -9.84 -3.55 14.39
N LEU A 30 -9.25 -4.17 15.41
CA LEU A 30 -8.02 -4.96 15.29
C LEU A 30 -8.28 -6.42 14.93
N ARG A 31 -9.46 -6.74 14.45
CA ARG A 31 -10.06 -8.07 14.22
C ARG A 31 -9.10 -9.18 13.77
N ASP A 32 -8.13 -8.87 12.92
CA ASP A 32 -7.19 -9.85 12.33
C ASP A 32 -5.78 -9.80 12.93
N THR A 33 -5.36 -8.65 13.44
CA THR A 33 -4.00 -8.48 13.97
C THR A 33 -3.85 -8.95 15.42
N SER A 34 -2.64 -9.38 15.77
CA SER A 34 -2.27 -9.74 17.14
C SER A 34 -1.65 -8.58 17.93
N THR A 35 -1.44 -7.43 17.29
CA THR A 35 -0.82 -6.24 17.87
C THR A 35 -1.70 -5.02 17.72
N ASP A 36 -1.40 -3.92 18.41
CA ASP A 36 -2.01 -2.64 18.10
C ASP A 36 -1.51 -2.17 16.74
N TRP A 37 -2.46 -1.89 15.84
CA TRP A 37 -2.21 -1.37 14.51
C TRP A 37 -3.17 -0.21 14.23
N PHE A 38 -2.99 0.54 13.14
CA PHE A 38 -3.55 1.88 13.02
C PHE A 38 -4.57 2.06 11.90
N TYR A 39 -4.87 1.02 11.11
CA TYR A 39 -5.81 1.16 10.00
C TYR A 39 -7.25 1.33 10.45
N TRP A 40 -7.95 2.24 9.80
CA TRP A 40 -9.38 2.45 9.90
C TRP A 40 -9.91 3.14 8.64
N CYS A 41 -11.20 2.91 8.33
CA CYS A 41 -11.93 3.58 7.29
C CYS A 41 -13.43 3.48 7.57
N PHE A 42 -14.14 4.59 7.45
CA PHE A 42 -15.59 4.62 7.69
C PHE A 42 -16.30 5.66 6.81
N ARG A 43 -17.60 5.45 6.61
CA ARG A 43 -18.50 6.44 6.02
C ARG A 43 -19.24 7.17 7.11
N ALA A 44 -19.27 8.52 7.02
CA ALA A 44 -20.08 9.40 7.84
C ALA A 44 -21.16 10.05 6.99
N ALA A 45 -22.40 10.01 7.46
CA ALA A 45 -23.55 10.71 6.87
C ALA A 45 -24.06 11.78 7.85
N PHE A 46 -24.14 13.03 7.40
CA PHE A 46 -24.45 14.19 8.21
C PHE A 46 -25.90 14.65 7.98
N ASP A 47 -26.65 14.85 9.07
CA ASP A 47 -28.07 15.23 9.01
C ASP A 47 -28.24 16.75 8.87
N LYS A 48 -27.29 17.57 9.35
CA LYS A 48 -27.36 19.04 9.33
C LYS A 48 -25.99 19.67 9.17
N ALA A 49 -25.92 20.88 8.65
CA ALA A 49 -24.69 21.67 8.64
C ALA A 49 -24.16 21.88 10.07
N GLY A 50 -22.83 21.79 10.24
CA GLY A 50 -22.19 21.92 11.54
C GLY A 50 -20.74 21.47 11.53
N GLU A 51 -20.09 21.61 12.68
CA GLU A 51 -18.77 21.06 12.95
C GLU A 51 -18.93 19.76 13.74
N TYR A 52 -18.21 18.73 13.32
CA TYR A 52 -18.26 17.40 13.91
C TYR A 52 -16.86 16.98 14.33
N GLU A 53 -16.73 16.46 15.57
CA GLU A 53 -15.47 15.95 16.11
C GLU A 53 -15.48 14.42 16.16
N PHE A 54 -14.41 13.82 15.67
CA PHE A 54 -14.16 12.38 15.73
C PHE A 54 -12.93 12.13 16.58
N ARG A 55 -13.09 11.35 17.66
CA ARG A 55 -12.02 11.00 18.58
C ARG A 55 -11.80 9.50 18.61
N PHE A 56 -10.56 9.08 18.52
CA PHE A 56 -10.20 7.66 18.63
C PHE A 56 -9.78 7.29 20.04
N GLU A 57 -10.22 6.11 20.48
CA GLU A 57 -9.87 5.49 21.75
C GLU A 57 -9.20 4.11 21.53
N PRO A 58 -8.24 3.69 22.38
CA PRO A 58 -7.65 4.52 23.44
C PRO A 58 -6.74 5.63 22.86
N ALA A 59 -6.56 6.70 23.58
CA ALA A 59 -5.86 7.90 23.10
C ALA A 59 -4.36 7.67 22.81
N ASP A 60 -3.74 6.68 23.45
CA ASP A 60 -2.35 6.28 23.27
C ASP A 60 -2.13 5.30 22.10
N SER A 61 -3.19 4.85 21.46
CA SER A 61 -3.13 3.96 20.29
C SER A 61 -3.25 4.78 18.99
N PRO A 62 -2.15 4.94 18.20
CA PRO A 62 -2.14 5.88 17.06
C PRO A 62 -3.24 5.57 16.05
N ALA A 63 -3.99 6.59 15.66
CA ALA A 63 -5.02 6.50 14.63
C ALA A 63 -5.00 7.68 13.65
N VAL A 64 -4.66 8.88 14.12
CA VAL A 64 -4.56 10.07 13.28
C VAL A 64 -3.12 10.25 12.84
N GLY A 65 -2.86 10.22 11.53
CA GLY A 65 -1.53 10.41 10.96
C GLY A 65 -1.09 11.88 10.95
N SER A 66 0.15 12.13 10.53
CA SER A 66 0.79 13.44 10.56
C SER A 66 0.09 14.52 9.70
N ARG A 67 -0.79 14.13 8.79
CA ARG A 67 -1.63 15.04 7.96
C ARG A 67 -3.12 14.91 8.25
N GLY A 68 -3.49 14.31 9.39
CA GLY A 68 -4.88 14.00 9.70
C GLY A 68 -5.44 12.90 8.78
N PRO A 69 -6.77 12.74 8.73
CA PRO A 69 -7.41 11.79 7.83
C PRO A 69 -7.46 12.28 6.38
N ALA A 70 -7.58 11.34 5.44
CA ALA A 70 -8.04 11.64 4.11
C ALA A 70 -9.57 11.53 4.03
N GLY A 71 -10.21 12.51 3.41
CA GLY A 71 -11.65 12.51 3.14
C GLY A 71 -11.93 12.26 1.66
N SER A 72 -12.99 11.49 1.37
CA SER A 72 -13.37 11.20 -0.01
C SER A 72 -14.35 12.22 -0.56
N MET A 73 -14.16 12.62 -1.64
CA MET A 73 -14.83 12.95 -2.90
C MET A 73 -13.75 13.04 -3.97
N ALA A 74 -12.54 13.44 -3.61
CA ALA A 74 -11.35 13.44 -4.43
C ALA A 74 -10.11 13.18 -3.58
N TRP A 75 -10.26 12.44 -2.49
CA TRP A 75 -9.23 12.17 -1.49
C TRP A 75 -8.40 13.42 -1.18
N ARG A 76 -8.88 14.23 -0.26
CA ARG A 76 -8.16 15.40 0.26
C ARG A 76 -7.77 15.17 1.70
N TRP A 77 -6.59 15.63 2.06
CA TRP A 77 -6.15 15.66 3.45
C TRP A 77 -7.01 16.63 4.28
N ALA A 78 -7.12 16.35 5.57
CA ALA A 78 -7.73 17.28 6.52
C ALA A 78 -6.99 18.64 6.50
N GLU A 79 -7.72 19.71 6.66
CA GLU A 79 -7.15 21.05 6.75
C GLU A 79 -6.28 21.21 7.99
N ALA A 80 -5.19 21.97 7.90
CA ALA A 80 -4.35 22.26 9.05
C ALA A 80 -5.16 22.92 10.18
N GLY A 81 -4.95 22.45 11.41
CA GLY A 81 -5.68 22.91 12.59
C GLY A 81 -7.01 22.22 12.84
N THR A 82 -7.46 21.32 11.93
CA THR A 82 -8.67 20.51 12.15
C THR A 82 -8.38 19.14 12.76
N TYR A 83 -7.13 18.80 13.03
CA TYR A 83 -6.73 17.52 13.64
C TYR A 83 -5.64 17.72 14.70
N ASP A 84 -5.59 16.79 15.65
CA ASP A 84 -4.59 16.72 16.72
C ASP A 84 -4.09 15.27 16.83
N VAL A 85 -2.86 15.04 16.32
CA VAL A 85 -2.23 13.71 16.30
C VAL A 85 -2.02 13.18 17.73
N GLY A 86 -1.62 14.06 18.67
CA GLY A 86 -1.38 13.68 20.06
C GLY A 86 -2.64 13.30 20.84
N LYS A 87 -3.78 13.79 20.41
CA LYS A 87 -5.10 13.47 21.00
C LYS A 87 -5.90 12.45 20.18
N ASN A 88 -5.38 12.01 19.06
CA ASN A 88 -6.09 11.14 18.12
C ASN A 88 -7.48 11.68 17.74
N THR A 89 -7.56 12.97 17.41
CA THR A 89 -8.82 13.64 17.06
C THR A 89 -8.73 14.36 15.72
N PHE A 90 -9.86 14.44 15.03
CA PHE A 90 -10.02 15.36 13.92
C PHE A 90 -11.44 15.95 13.89
N ARG A 91 -11.58 17.11 13.26
CA ARG A 91 -12.84 17.81 13.07
C ARG A 91 -13.13 17.93 11.58
N TYR A 92 -14.40 17.86 11.27
CA TYR A 92 -14.91 18.03 9.92
C TYR A 92 -16.07 19.00 9.92
N ARG A 93 -16.04 19.99 9.04
CA ARG A 93 -17.14 20.94 8.83
C ARG A 93 -17.96 20.51 7.63
N TYR A 94 -19.20 20.13 7.89
CA TYR A 94 -20.20 19.91 6.86
C TYR A 94 -21.03 21.20 6.64
N ASP A 95 -21.10 21.70 5.42
CA ASP A 95 -21.73 22.98 5.06
C ASP A 95 -23.24 22.88 4.75
N GLY A 96 -23.80 21.66 4.80
CA GLY A 96 -25.22 21.43 4.49
C GLY A 96 -25.50 21.22 3.00
N GLY A 97 -24.49 20.95 2.19
CA GLY A 97 -24.64 20.68 0.76
C GLY A 97 -25.42 19.39 0.44
N ARG A 98 -25.64 19.14 -0.85
CA ARG A 98 -26.41 17.96 -1.32
C ARG A 98 -25.73 16.63 -0.99
N GLU A 99 -24.41 16.61 -0.98
CA GLU A 99 -23.63 15.42 -0.67
C GLU A 99 -23.33 15.42 0.82
N ASN A 100 -24.16 14.69 1.56
CA ASN A 100 -24.08 14.61 3.00
C ASN A 100 -23.29 13.38 3.49
N GLN A 101 -22.61 12.66 2.61
CA GLN A 101 -21.80 11.49 2.95
C GLN A 101 -20.34 11.72 2.61
N VAL A 102 -19.46 11.39 3.53
CA VAL A 102 -18.01 11.42 3.35
C VAL A 102 -17.43 10.12 3.88
N VAL A 103 -16.52 9.53 3.10
CA VAL A 103 -15.69 8.43 3.60
C VAL A 103 -14.41 9.02 4.16
N PHE A 104 -14.12 8.76 5.41
CA PHE A 104 -12.85 9.09 6.06
C PHE A 104 -11.99 7.84 6.20
N CYS A 105 -10.71 8.00 5.97
CA CYS A 105 -9.74 6.93 6.11
C CYS A 105 -8.42 7.48 6.64
N LEU A 106 -7.59 6.61 7.20
CA LEU A 106 -6.22 6.92 7.62
C LEU A 106 -5.42 7.62 6.53
N SER A 107 -5.55 7.15 5.29
CA SER A 107 -4.92 7.70 4.09
C SER A 107 -5.82 7.50 2.87
N MET A 108 -5.38 7.95 1.70
CA MET A 108 -6.13 7.82 0.46
C MET A 108 -6.23 6.36 0.05
N GLN A 109 -7.46 5.81 0.09
CA GLN A 109 -7.68 4.41 -0.24
C GLN A 109 -7.43 4.11 -1.72
N TYR A 110 -6.84 2.93 -1.96
CA TYR A 110 -6.81 2.27 -3.25
C TYR A 110 -7.57 0.95 -3.16
N GLN A 111 -8.69 0.85 -3.85
CA GLN A 111 -9.60 -0.29 -3.85
C GLN A 111 -9.81 -0.82 -5.28
N GLU A 112 -10.55 -1.90 -5.42
CA GLU A 112 -10.89 -2.52 -6.71
C GLU A 112 -11.42 -1.51 -7.74
N LYS A 113 -12.23 -0.54 -7.30
CA LYS A 113 -12.73 0.54 -8.19
C LYS A 113 -11.61 1.35 -8.84
N ASN A 114 -10.50 1.56 -8.13
CA ASN A 114 -9.33 2.29 -8.63
C ASN A 114 -8.58 1.44 -9.65
N LEU A 115 -8.33 0.17 -9.33
CA LEU A 115 -7.72 -0.78 -10.24
C LEU A 115 -8.55 -0.93 -11.53
N ASN A 116 -9.87 -1.09 -11.40
CA ASN A 116 -10.78 -1.20 -12.56
C ASN A 116 -10.77 0.07 -13.42
N ALA A 117 -10.67 1.26 -12.80
CA ALA A 117 -10.55 2.51 -13.55
C ALA A 117 -9.24 2.57 -14.34
N PHE A 118 -8.12 2.19 -13.73
CA PHE A 118 -6.82 2.08 -14.40
C PHE A 118 -6.87 1.06 -15.56
N LEU A 119 -7.34 -0.16 -15.33
CA LEU A 119 -7.43 -1.19 -16.37
C LEU A 119 -8.34 -0.77 -17.53
N LYS A 120 -9.44 -0.07 -17.23
CA LYS A 120 -10.35 0.46 -18.25
C LYS A 120 -9.69 1.53 -19.13
N GLU A 121 -8.86 2.38 -18.55
CA GLU A 121 -8.11 3.41 -19.29
C GLU A 121 -7.23 2.77 -20.37
N TYR A 122 -6.59 1.64 -20.06
CA TYR A 122 -5.69 0.93 -20.97
C TYR A 122 -6.30 -0.30 -21.65
N ALA A 123 -7.62 -0.49 -21.60
CA ALA A 123 -8.30 -1.69 -22.12
C ALA A 123 -8.07 -1.95 -23.63
N LYS A 124 -7.64 -0.96 -24.39
CA LYS A 124 -7.30 -1.08 -25.83
C LYS A 124 -5.80 -1.20 -26.07
N SER A 125 -4.98 -1.18 -25.03
CA SER A 125 -3.53 -1.34 -25.19
C SER A 125 -3.21 -2.76 -25.64
N PRO A 126 -2.42 -2.94 -26.72
CA PRO A 126 -2.01 -4.26 -27.16
C PRO A 126 -0.93 -4.87 -26.24
N TYR A 127 -0.46 -4.13 -25.25
CA TYR A 127 0.59 -4.53 -24.33
C TYR A 127 0.04 -5.06 -23.01
N LEU A 128 -1.23 -4.78 -22.69
CA LEU A 128 -1.86 -5.14 -21.42
C LEU A 128 -2.68 -6.43 -21.55
N GLU A 129 -2.37 -7.40 -20.72
CA GLU A 129 -3.18 -8.58 -20.49
C GLU A 129 -3.54 -8.67 -19.00
N THR A 130 -4.77 -9.08 -18.71
CA THR A 130 -5.22 -9.32 -17.34
C THR A 130 -5.76 -10.74 -17.21
N SER A 131 -5.41 -11.40 -16.13
CA SER A 131 -5.88 -12.75 -15.82
C SER A 131 -6.09 -12.91 -14.31
N ILE A 132 -6.52 -14.09 -13.90
CA ILE A 132 -6.67 -14.42 -12.49
C ILE A 132 -5.52 -15.33 -12.08
N LEU A 133 -4.71 -14.86 -11.12
CA LEU A 133 -3.61 -15.64 -10.54
C LEU A 133 -4.16 -16.86 -9.79
N CYS A 134 -5.12 -16.62 -8.92
CA CYS A 134 -5.78 -17.65 -8.10
C CYS A 134 -7.09 -17.12 -7.48
N LYS A 135 -7.77 -17.98 -6.73
CA LYS A 135 -8.83 -17.55 -5.80
C LYS A 135 -8.24 -17.37 -4.40
N SER A 136 -8.67 -16.32 -3.71
CA SER A 136 -8.37 -16.11 -2.29
C SER A 136 -9.10 -17.14 -1.41
N ASN A 137 -8.80 -17.18 -0.11
CA ASN A 137 -9.46 -18.06 0.84
C ASN A 137 -10.99 -17.84 0.92
N LYS A 138 -11.48 -16.61 0.63
CA LYS A 138 -12.92 -16.28 0.56
C LYS A 138 -13.48 -16.40 -0.87
N GLY A 139 -12.71 -16.95 -1.82
CA GLY A 139 -13.14 -17.22 -3.19
C GLY A 139 -13.13 -16.01 -4.11
N ARG A 140 -12.52 -14.88 -3.70
CA ARG A 140 -12.36 -13.69 -4.55
C ARG A 140 -11.26 -13.89 -5.58
N ASP A 141 -11.39 -13.25 -6.72
CA ASP A 141 -10.35 -13.25 -7.75
C ASP A 141 -9.14 -12.42 -7.30
N VAL A 142 -7.96 -13.00 -7.45
CA VAL A 142 -6.68 -12.30 -7.26
C VAL A 142 -6.14 -11.98 -8.64
N GLU A 143 -6.14 -10.71 -8.99
CA GLU A 143 -5.79 -10.23 -10.32
C GLU A 143 -4.29 -10.36 -10.58
N LEU A 144 -3.95 -10.83 -11.78
CA LEU A 144 -2.60 -10.80 -12.36
C LEU A 144 -2.62 -9.86 -13.57
N ILE A 145 -1.77 -8.85 -13.52
CA ILE A 145 -1.53 -7.93 -14.63
C ILE A 145 -0.25 -8.36 -15.32
N HIS A 146 -0.30 -8.46 -16.65
CA HIS A 146 0.85 -8.76 -17.49
C HIS A 146 1.02 -7.68 -18.55
N ILE A 147 2.22 -7.12 -18.66
CA ILE A 147 2.56 -6.10 -19.67
C ILE A 147 3.81 -6.55 -20.40
N ALA A 148 3.69 -6.70 -21.73
CA ALA A 148 4.79 -7.13 -22.59
C ALA A 148 4.84 -6.34 -23.90
N GLY A 149 6.03 -6.17 -24.44
CA GLY A 149 6.23 -5.64 -25.78
C GLY A 149 5.80 -6.64 -26.86
N THR A 150 5.31 -6.16 -28.00
CA THR A 150 4.84 -7.03 -29.11
C THR A 150 5.89 -7.29 -30.18
N ALA A 151 6.94 -6.46 -30.24
CA ALA A 151 7.91 -6.49 -31.37
C ALA A 151 9.20 -7.27 -31.08
N ARG A 152 9.61 -7.34 -29.84
CA ARG A 152 10.85 -8.01 -29.40
C ARG A 152 10.61 -8.67 -28.04
N LYS A 153 11.19 -9.85 -27.85
CA LYS A 153 11.17 -10.48 -26.51
C LYS A 153 11.99 -9.62 -25.54
N PRO A 154 11.40 -9.18 -24.43
CA PRO A 154 12.10 -8.41 -23.40
C PRO A 154 13.30 -9.18 -22.83
N GLU A 155 14.30 -8.44 -22.36
CA GLU A 155 15.55 -9.04 -21.86
C GLU A 155 15.38 -9.57 -20.44
N LYS A 156 14.51 -8.93 -19.65
CA LYS A 156 14.30 -9.19 -18.23
C LYS A 156 12.80 -9.29 -17.91
N LYS A 157 12.49 -10.03 -16.84
CA LYS A 157 11.16 -10.13 -16.28
C LYS A 157 11.14 -9.47 -14.91
N LEU A 158 10.19 -8.56 -14.73
CA LEU A 158 9.94 -7.82 -13.50
C LEU A 158 8.65 -8.30 -12.85
N PHE A 159 8.72 -8.73 -11.60
CA PHE A 159 7.55 -9.00 -10.78
C PHE A 159 7.34 -7.90 -9.74
N LEU A 160 6.10 -7.44 -9.62
CA LEU A 160 5.66 -6.41 -8.67
C LEU A 160 4.52 -6.93 -7.82
N SER A 161 4.55 -6.64 -6.53
CA SER A 161 3.42 -6.90 -5.63
C SER A 161 3.20 -5.73 -4.68
N SER A 162 1.97 -5.62 -4.20
CA SER A 162 1.62 -4.74 -3.10
C SER A 162 0.51 -5.35 -2.25
N ARG A 163 0.26 -4.80 -1.09
CA ARG A 163 -0.85 -5.18 -0.20
C ARG A 163 -0.72 -6.58 0.40
N HIS A 164 0.49 -7.09 0.62
CA HIS A 164 0.70 -8.21 1.55
C HIS A 164 0.17 -7.87 2.95
N HIS A 165 0.40 -6.64 3.39
CA HIS A 165 -0.39 -6.04 4.45
C HIS A 165 -1.50 -5.22 3.79
N CYS A 166 -2.72 -5.66 3.93
CA CYS A 166 -3.85 -5.14 3.16
C CYS A 166 -4.16 -3.65 3.41
N CYS A 167 -3.73 -3.09 4.54
CA CYS A 167 -3.91 -1.68 4.87
C CYS A 167 -2.93 -0.71 4.17
N GLU A 168 -1.93 -1.22 3.46
CA GLU A 168 -0.82 -0.42 2.90
C GLU A 168 -1.17 0.19 1.53
N MET A 169 -2.22 1.02 1.47
CA MET A 169 -2.85 1.48 0.23
C MET A 169 -1.99 2.38 -0.65
N THR A 170 -1.06 3.16 -0.07
CA THR A 170 -0.25 4.12 -0.85
C THR A 170 0.76 3.42 -1.74
N ALA A 171 1.25 2.26 -1.34
CA ALA A 171 2.10 1.39 -2.15
C ALA A 171 1.44 0.99 -3.48
N THR A 172 0.10 0.80 -3.50
CA THR A 172 -0.61 0.43 -4.74
C THR A 172 -0.69 1.59 -5.73
N TYR A 173 -0.72 2.86 -5.28
CA TYR A 173 -0.59 4.01 -6.18
C TYR A 173 0.78 4.05 -6.86
N VAL A 174 1.85 3.75 -6.13
CA VAL A 174 3.20 3.65 -6.70
C VAL A 174 3.27 2.50 -7.71
N LEU A 175 2.73 1.32 -7.35
CA LEU A 175 2.63 0.19 -8.28
C LEU A 175 1.88 0.59 -9.56
N GLU A 176 0.73 1.27 -9.47
CA GLU A 176 0.00 1.81 -10.64
C GLU A 176 0.90 2.73 -11.47
N GLY A 177 1.71 3.58 -10.84
CA GLY A 177 2.68 4.45 -11.52
C GLY A 177 3.68 3.66 -12.37
N ILE A 178 4.27 2.60 -11.82
CA ILE A 178 5.19 1.69 -12.54
C ILE A 178 4.47 1.03 -13.73
N LEU A 179 3.24 0.56 -13.53
CA LEU A 179 2.45 -0.05 -14.60
C LEU A 179 2.11 0.93 -15.73
N ARG A 180 1.81 2.19 -15.39
CA ARG A 180 1.61 3.28 -16.38
C ARG A 180 2.87 3.52 -17.18
N GLU A 181 4.02 3.60 -16.52
CA GLU A 181 5.31 3.72 -17.21
C GLU A 181 5.55 2.54 -18.15
N ALA A 182 5.33 1.32 -17.69
CA ALA A 182 5.45 0.13 -18.53
C ALA A 182 4.52 0.15 -19.75
N LEU A 183 3.31 0.70 -19.63
CA LEU A 183 2.34 0.79 -20.73
C LEU A 183 2.64 1.92 -21.72
N GLU A 184 3.20 3.03 -21.27
CA GLU A 184 3.43 4.23 -22.07
C GLU A 184 4.85 4.32 -22.64
N ASN A 185 5.85 3.84 -21.88
CA ASN A 185 7.26 3.91 -22.29
C ASN A 185 7.68 2.67 -23.10
N ARG A 186 8.01 2.89 -24.37
CA ARG A 186 8.49 1.83 -25.27
C ARG A 186 9.84 1.25 -24.83
N GLU A 187 10.77 2.10 -24.42
CA GLU A 187 12.12 1.67 -24.04
C GLU A 187 12.08 0.78 -22.80
N PHE A 188 11.21 1.10 -21.85
CA PHE A 188 10.96 0.26 -20.67
C PHE A 188 10.48 -1.14 -21.09
N ARG A 189 9.52 -1.25 -22.02
CA ARG A 189 8.98 -2.54 -22.50
C ARG A 189 9.98 -3.33 -23.37
N GLU A 190 10.94 -2.68 -23.98
CA GLU A 190 12.02 -3.39 -24.70
C GLU A 190 12.97 -4.11 -23.74
N VAL A 191 13.09 -3.61 -22.49
CA VAL A 191 13.91 -4.20 -21.44
C VAL A 191 13.11 -5.15 -20.56
N PHE A 192 11.91 -4.75 -20.12
CA PHE A 192 11.13 -5.48 -19.11
C PHE A 192 9.79 -6.00 -19.65
N GLU A 193 9.56 -7.28 -19.39
CA GLU A 193 8.23 -7.89 -19.31
C GLU A 193 7.77 -7.83 -17.86
N VAL A 194 6.58 -7.25 -17.60
CA VAL A 194 6.12 -6.94 -16.25
C VAL A 194 4.96 -7.84 -15.85
N PHE A 195 5.03 -8.40 -14.66
CA PHE A 195 3.96 -9.13 -14.00
C PHE A 195 3.66 -8.46 -12.67
N ALA A 196 2.38 -8.20 -12.37
CA ALA A 196 2.02 -7.54 -11.13
C ALA A 196 0.79 -8.14 -10.46
N VAL A 197 0.85 -8.23 -9.14
CA VAL A 197 -0.26 -8.60 -8.26
C VAL A 197 -0.57 -7.41 -7.34
N PRO A 198 -1.57 -6.59 -7.70
CA PRO A 198 -1.86 -5.34 -6.96
C PRO A 198 -2.39 -5.57 -5.54
N PHE A 199 -3.09 -6.69 -5.31
CA PHE A 199 -3.72 -7.02 -4.03
C PHE A 199 -3.32 -8.44 -3.60
N ALA A 200 -2.13 -8.57 -2.98
CA ALA A 200 -1.64 -9.86 -2.49
C ALA A 200 -2.54 -10.43 -1.38
N ASP A 201 -2.98 -9.62 -0.41
CA ASP A 201 -4.05 -9.97 0.53
C ASP A 201 -5.39 -9.44 0.01
N ARG A 202 -5.95 -10.09 -1.00
CA ARG A 202 -7.20 -9.68 -1.64
C ARG A 202 -8.38 -9.60 -0.67
N ASP A 203 -8.47 -10.56 0.23
CA ASP A 203 -9.55 -10.62 1.20
C ASP A 203 -9.47 -9.48 2.19
N GLY A 204 -8.30 -9.23 2.75
CA GLY A 204 -8.11 -8.15 3.71
C GLY A 204 -8.31 -6.76 3.12
N VAL A 205 -7.94 -6.56 1.84
CA VAL A 205 -8.21 -5.28 1.13
C VAL A 205 -9.70 -4.98 1.06
N VAL A 206 -10.54 -5.97 0.73
CA VAL A 206 -12.00 -5.79 0.63
C VAL A 206 -12.62 -5.66 2.01
N ASP A 207 -12.21 -6.51 2.96
CA ASP A 207 -12.82 -6.60 4.28
C ASP A 207 -12.37 -5.46 5.22
N GLY A 208 -11.28 -4.75 4.88
CA GLY A 208 -10.76 -3.67 5.70
C GLY A 208 -9.96 -4.16 6.91
N ASP A 209 -9.23 -5.27 6.74
CA ASP A 209 -8.37 -5.79 7.77
C ASP A 209 -7.10 -4.95 7.95
N GLN A 210 -6.39 -5.16 9.06
CA GLN A 210 -5.10 -4.52 9.35
C GLN A 210 -3.97 -5.14 8.50
N GLY A 211 -3.97 -6.48 8.34
CA GLY A 211 -3.00 -7.25 7.56
C GLY A 211 -1.70 -7.55 8.29
N LYS A 212 -1.16 -6.61 9.03
CA LYS A 212 0.11 -6.74 9.75
C LYS A 212 -0.04 -7.63 10.99
N ASN A 213 0.93 -8.54 11.20
CA ASN A 213 0.88 -9.52 12.28
C ASN A 213 -0.46 -10.28 12.35
N ARG A 214 -1.03 -10.56 11.19
CA ARG A 214 -2.33 -11.21 11.03
C ARG A 214 -2.33 -12.61 11.65
N ARG A 215 -3.48 -13.02 12.16
CA ARG A 215 -3.77 -14.40 12.55
C ARG A 215 -4.48 -15.16 11.42
N PRO A 216 -4.18 -16.45 11.19
CA PRO A 216 -3.21 -17.28 11.91
C PRO A 216 -1.75 -16.98 11.53
N HIS A 217 -1.49 -16.31 10.40
CA HIS A 217 -0.16 -16.00 9.89
C HIS A 217 -0.17 -14.72 9.05
N ASP A 218 0.91 -13.98 9.04
CA ASP A 218 1.07 -12.76 8.27
C ASP A 218 1.41 -13.09 6.80
N HIS A 219 0.65 -12.56 5.83
CA HIS A 219 0.89 -12.79 4.39
C HIS A 219 2.32 -12.43 3.98
N ALA A 220 2.88 -11.34 4.52
CA ALA A 220 4.25 -10.93 4.22
C ALA A 220 5.32 -11.79 4.91
N ARG A 221 4.95 -12.85 5.59
CA ARG A 221 5.82 -13.85 6.23
C ARG A 221 5.57 -15.28 5.74
N ASP A 222 4.69 -15.45 4.75
CA ASP A 222 4.22 -16.76 4.29
C ASP A 222 5.06 -17.36 3.15
N TYR A 223 6.22 -16.77 2.83
CA TYR A 223 7.12 -17.22 1.77
C TYR A 223 8.10 -18.28 2.26
N GLY A 224 7.66 -19.55 2.24
CA GLY A 224 8.41 -20.70 2.73
C GLY A 224 8.00 -22.00 2.04
N ASP A 225 8.38 -23.14 2.62
CA ASP A 225 8.12 -24.47 2.02
C ASP A 225 6.64 -24.83 2.04
N ASN A 226 5.87 -24.32 2.99
CA ASN A 226 4.47 -24.64 3.20
C ASN A 226 3.62 -23.37 3.37
N PRO A 227 3.44 -22.55 2.32
CA PRO A 227 2.60 -21.37 2.41
C PRO A 227 1.15 -21.75 2.67
N ILE A 228 0.48 -21.03 3.57
CA ILE A 228 -0.92 -21.30 3.92
C ILE A 228 -1.91 -20.49 3.06
N TYR A 229 -1.43 -19.43 2.41
CA TYR A 229 -2.28 -18.62 1.54
C TYR A 229 -2.10 -19.00 0.08
N SER A 230 -3.24 -19.11 -0.62
CA SER A 230 -3.29 -19.42 -2.05
C SER A 230 -2.51 -18.38 -2.87
N GLU A 231 -2.62 -17.11 -2.49
CA GLU A 231 -1.95 -15.99 -3.14
C GLU A 231 -0.44 -16.17 -3.08
N THR A 232 0.11 -16.39 -1.90
CA THR A 232 1.55 -16.60 -1.68
C THR A 232 2.07 -17.80 -2.46
N ALA A 233 1.36 -18.93 -2.39
CA ALA A 233 1.73 -20.14 -3.11
C ALA A 233 1.77 -19.93 -4.63
N ASN A 234 0.78 -19.21 -5.18
CA ASN A 234 0.71 -18.95 -6.62
C ASN A 234 1.69 -17.87 -7.08
N ILE A 235 1.98 -16.84 -6.25
CA ILE A 235 3.08 -15.88 -6.52
C ILE A 235 4.42 -16.64 -6.58
N MET A 236 4.72 -17.48 -5.60
CA MET A 236 5.95 -18.29 -5.59
C MET A 236 6.07 -19.18 -6.83
N LYS A 237 4.97 -19.80 -7.24
CA LYS A 237 4.89 -20.63 -8.45
C LYS A 237 5.16 -19.79 -9.70
N LEU A 238 4.51 -18.65 -9.85
CA LEU A 238 4.67 -17.72 -10.97
C LEU A 238 6.12 -17.24 -11.09
N VAL A 239 6.71 -16.75 -9.99
CA VAL A 239 8.10 -16.27 -9.96
C VAL A 239 9.08 -17.34 -10.43
N ARG A 240 8.90 -18.61 -10.00
CA ARG A 240 9.75 -19.73 -10.43
C ARG A 240 9.51 -20.12 -11.88
N GLN A 241 8.25 -20.24 -12.32
CA GLN A 241 7.90 -20.67 -13.68
C GLN A 241 8.37 -19.69 -14.74
N GLU A 242 8.16 -18.41 -14.48
CA GLU A 242 8.54 -17.34 -15.39
C GLU A 242 10.01 -16.93 -15.25
N LYS A 243 10.72 -17.41 -14.22
CA LYS A 243 12.11 -17.05 -13.91
C LYS A 243 12.31 -15.53 -13.84
N MET A 244 11.55 -14.89 -12.94
CA MET A 244 11.61 -13.43 -12.75
C MET A 244 13.02 -12.99 -12.38
N ASN A 245 13.58 -12.02 -13.13
CA ASN A 245 14.92 -11.49 -12.88
C ASN A 245 14.91 -10.47 -11.75
N VAL A 246 13.82 -9.69 -11.65
CA VAL A 246 13.67 -8.62 -10.67
C VAL A 246 12.35 -8.81 -9.93
N VAL A 247 12.38 -8.68 -8.60
CA VAL A 247 11.21 -8.86 -7.73
C VAL A 247 11.13 -7.69 -6.77
N PHE A 248 10.08 -6.89 -6.87
CA PHE A 248 9.82 -5.79 -5.95
C PHE A 248 8.52 -6.01 -5.20
N ASP A 249 8.59 -5.83 -3.88
CA ASP A 249 7.45 -5.89 -2.98
C ASP A 249 7.22 -4.52 -2.35
N LEU A 250 6.08 -3.90 -2.67
CA LEU A 250 5.78 -2.54 -2.25
C LEU A 250 4.94 -2.55 -0.98
N HIS A 251 5.45 -1.89 0.05
CA HIS A 251 4.89 -1.79 1.39
C HIS A 251 4.70 -0.34 1.83
N CYS A 252 4.07 -0.18 2.99
CA CYS A 252 4.05 1.08 3.71
C CYS A 252 4.57 0.87 5.14
N PRO A 253 5.31 1.86 5.69
CA PRO A 253 5.90 1.77 7.01
C PRO A 253 4.87 1.98 8.12
N TRP A 254 5.32 2.24 9.35
CA TRP A 254 4.48 2.71 10.42
C TRP A 254 3.79 4.03 10.07
N ILE A 255 2.74 4.39 10.79
CA ILE A 255 1.83 5.50 10.47
C ILE A 255 2.53 6.86 10.29
N TYR A 256 3.55 7.18 11.09
CA TYR A 256 4.34 8.42 11.04
C TYR A 256 5.59 8.36 11.92
N GLN A 257 6.37 9.44 11.93
CA GLN A 257 7.62 9.67 12.67
C GLN A 257 8.86 8.94 12.16
N GLY A 258 9.97 9.62 12.24
CA GLY A 258 11.28 9.10 11.88
C GLY A 258 11.35 8.67 10.40
N CYS A 259 11.93 7.53 10.13
CA CYS A 259 12.04 6.98 8.78
C CYS A 259 10.68 6.67 8.12
N ASN A 260 9.59 6.57 8.91
CA ASN A 260 8.26 6.31 8.36
C ASN A 260 7.67 7.48 7.56
N GLU A 261 8.32 8.65 7.60
CA GLU A 261 8.01 9.83 6.79
C GLU A 261 9.11 10.07 5.73
N SER A 262 9.62 8.98 5.16
CA SER A 262 10.48 8.93 3.98
C SER A 262 10.05 7.78 3.09
N ILE A 263 10.37 7.87 1.79
CA ILE A 263 10.35 6.69 0.92
C ILE A 263 11.72 6.04 1.04
N TYR A 264 11.76 4.75 1.36
CA TYR A 264 13.03 4.05 1.53
C TYR A 264 12.97 2.59 1.12
N PHE A 265 14.10 2.08 0.66
CA PHE A 265 14.28 0.66 0.45
C PHE A 265 14.62 -0.06 1.75
N VAL A 266 14.15 -1.31 1.86
CA VAL A 266 14.53 -2.23 2.92
C VAL A 266 15.75 -3.01 2.46
N GLY A 267 16.91 -2.75 3.05
CA GLY A 267 18.19 -3.38 2.68
C GLY A 267 18.12 -4.90 2.86
N PRO A 268 18.33 -5.67 1.78
CA PRO A 268 18.36 -7.13 1.87
C PRO A 268 19.55 -7.64 2.68
N GLU A 269 19.39 -8.82 3.30
CA GLU A 269 20.48 -9.50 4.03
C GLU A 269 21.58 -10.01 3.08
N LEU A 270 21.20 -10.45 1.89
CA LEU A 270 22.14 -10.95 0.90
C LEU A 270 22.91 -9.80 0.26
N LYS A 271 24.23 -9.79 0.39
CA LYS A 271 25.10 -8.70 -0.08
C LYS A 271 24.89 -8.35 -1.56
N ARG A 272 24.74 -9.34 -2.45
CA ARG A 272 24.48 -9.09 -3.87
C ARG A 272 23.18 -8.33 -4.12
N MET A 273 22.15 -8.58 -3.30
CA MET A 273 20.87 -7.88 -3.37
C MET A 273 20.97 -6.48 -2.75
N GLU A 274 21.73 -6.32 -1.66
CA GLU A 274 22.01 -5.02 -1.06
C GLU A 274 22.73 -4.09 -2.04
N GLU A 275 23.79 -4.56 -2.71
CA GLU A 275 24.53 -3.79 -3.71
C GLU A 275 23.62 -3.36 -4.89
N GLY A 276 22.74 -4.25 -5.36
CA GLY A 276 21.73 -3.94 -6.38
C GLY A 276 20.73 -2.89 -5.91
N THR A 277 20.25 -3.01 -4.67
CA THR A 277 19.30 -2.06 -4.06
C THR A 277 19.92 -0.69 -3.88
N LEU A 278 21.16 -0.61 -3.41
CA LEU A 278 21.90 0.66 -3.28
C LEU A 278 22.11 1.34 -4.64
N ARG A 279 22.45 0.56 -5.67
CA ARG A 279 22.57 1.11 -7.03
C ARG A 279 21.24 1.66 -7.55
N LEU A 280 20.14 0.93 -7.35
CA LEU A 280 18.80 1.39 -7.73
C LEU A 280 18.43 2.67 -6.97
N SER A 281 18.66 2.71 -5.66
CA SER A 281 18.43 3.92 -4.85
C SER A 281 19.18 5.13 -5.40
N GLY A 282 20.45 4.96 -5.76
CA GLY A 282 21.24 6.03 -6.36
C GLY A 282 20.73 6.48 -7.72
N LEU A 283 20.20 5.57 -8.54
CA LEU A 283 19.59 5.92 -9.84
C LEU A 283 18.32 6.77 -9.64
N ILE A 284 17.42 6.35 -8.73
CA ILE A 284 16.20 7.09 -8.40
C ILE A 284 16.55 8.47 -7.81
N GLU A 285 17.53 8.56 -6.90
CA GLU A 285 17.94 9.83 -6.30
C GLU A 285 18.42 10.84 -7.34
N ASN A 286 19.14 10.37 -8.35
CA ASN A 286 19.73 11.19 -9.40
C ASN A 286 18.86 11.36 -10.64
N ASP A 287 17.62 10.84 -10.66
CA ASP A 287 16.71 11.04 -11.76
C ASP A 287 16.24 12.52 -11.81
N PRO A 288 16.56 13.25 -12.90
CA PRO A 288 16.18 14.66 -13.04
C PRO A 288 14.67 14.87 -13.22
N GLU A 289 13.91 13.84 -13.58
CA GLU A 289 12.46 13.92 -13.77
C GLU A 289 11.69 13.62 -12.49
N ARG A 290 12.37 13.18 -11.43
CA ARG A 290 11.74 12.88 -10.15
C ARG A 290 11.13 14.15 -9.52
N LYS A 291 9.84 14.07 -9.20
CA LYS A 291 9.04 15.19 -8.68
C LYS A 291 8.86 15.19 -7.17
N VAL A 292 9.12 14.05 -6.53
CA VAL A 292 8.88 13.86 -5.09
C VAL A 292 10.19 13.59 -4.35
N PRO A 293 10.28 13.92 -3.05
CA PRO A 293 11.49 13.69 -2.28
C PRO A 293 11.82 12.19 -2.18
N PHE A 294 13.08 11.89 -2.42
CA PHE A 294 13.68 10.57 -2.18
C PHE A 294 15.17 10.78 -1.92
N ALA A 295 15.72 10.08 -0.94
CA ALA A 295 17.14 10.08 -0.67
C ALA A 295 17.65 8.64 -0.51
N ALA A 296 18.73 8.31 -1.21
CA ALA A 296 19.31 6.98 -1.17
C ALA A 296 19.82 6.60 0.23
N GLU A 297 20.20 7.60 1.03
CA GLU A 297 20.65 7.43 2.42
C GLU A 297 19.53 6.97 3.37
N ASP A 298 18.25 7.15 3.02
CA ASP A 298 17.11 6.74 3.85
C ASP A 298 16.92 5.20 3.87
N ILE A 299 17.70 4.44 3.10
CA ILE A 299 17.68 2.98 3.11
C ILE A 299 17.88 2.42 4.53
N VAL A 300 16.99 1.51 4.93
CA VAL A 300 17.12 0.79 6.21
C VAL A 300 17.88 -0.50 5.96
N LEU A 301 19.21 -0.47 6.14
CA LEU A 301 20.09 -1.61 5.92
C LEU A 301 19.77 -2.77 6.87
N TYR A 302 20.04 -4.02 6.42
CA TYR A 302 19.90 -5.18 7.28
C TYR A 302 20.85 -5.10 8.48
N GLY A 303 20.33 -5.44 9.67
CA GLY A 303 21.03 -5.29 10.94
C GLY A 303 20.85 -3.92 11.60
N THR A 304 20.11 -3.00 10.99
CA THR A 304 19.85 -1.65 11.53
C THR A 304 18.36 -1.42 11.79
N SER A 305 18.05 -0.52 12.71
CA SER A 305 16.67 -0.15 13.05
C SER A 305 15.79 -1.38 13.28
N TRP A 306 14.63 -1.44 12.65
CA TRP A 306 13.70 -2.57 12.72
C TRP A 306 14.07 -3.73 11.76
N ASN A 307 14.92 -3.51 10.76
CA ASN A 307 15.30 -4.49 9.74
C ASN A 307 16.37 -5.46 10.27
N THR A 308 16.00 -6.30 11.20
CA THR A 308 16.87 -7.29 11.86
C THR A 308 16.27 -8.69 11.80
N GLY A 309 17.07 -9.72 12.11
CA GLY A 309 16.59 -11.10 12.15
C GLY A 309 15.35 -11.31 13.02
N ALA A 310 15.19 -10.51 14.08
CA ALA A 310 14.02 -10.56 14.97
C ALA A 310 12.69 -10.28 14.24
N ASN A 311 12.71 -9.43 13.21
CA ASN A 311 11.52 -9.10 12.43
C ASN A 311 11.08 -10.23 11.48
N TYR A 312 11.90 -11.25 11.29
CA TYR A 312 11.65 -12.35 10.34
C TYR A 312 11.52 -13.72 11.01
N THR A 313 11.28 -13.76 12.30
CA THR A 313 11.17 -15.03 13.07
C THR A 313 9.94 -15.86 12.67
N GLN A 314 8.90 -15.21 12.10
CA GLN A 314 7.68 -15.89 11.65
C GLN A 314 7.80 -16.46 10.23
N GLY A 315 8.81 -16.08 9.45
CA GLY A 315 9.01 -16.54 8.09
C GLY A 315 9.65 -15.48 7.18
N LYS A 316 9.83 -15.82 5.91
CA LYS A 316 10.44 -14.93 4.90
C LYS A 316 9.42 -14.01 4.27
N THR A 317 9.85 -12.81 3.91
CA THR A 317 9.12 -11.95 2.97
C THR A 317 9.31 -12.45 1.53
N LEU A 318 8.49 -11.95 0.61
CA LEU A 318 8.68 -12.19 -0.82
C LEU A 318 10.09 -11.84 -1.26
N ALA A 319 10.57 -10.64 -0.90
CA ALA A 319 11.90 -10.18 -1.30
C ALA A 319 13.03 -11.09 -0.78
N ARG A 320 12.95 -11.54 0.49
CA ARG A 320 13.95 -12.46 1.05
C ARG A 320 13.91 -13.83 0.39
N TRP A 321 12.71 -14.38 0.18
CA TRP A 321 12.55 -15.66 -0.47
C TRP A 321 13.02 -15.63 -1.93
N ALA A 322 12.62 -14.61 -2.69
CA ALA A 322 13.03 -14.46 -4.09
C ALA A 322 14.54 -14.23 -4.23
N GLY A 323 15.13 -13.50 -3.28
CA GLY A 323 16.57 -13.28 -3.23
C GLY A 323 17.40 -14.56 -3.10
N ASP A 324 16.86 -15.65 -2.60
CA ASP A 324 17.54 -16.96 -2.53
C ASP A 324 17.53 -17.72 -3.85
N LEU A 325 16.77 -17.27 -4.86
CA LEU A 325 16.70 -17.95 -6.16
C LEU A 325 17.85 -17.49 -7.08
N ASP A 326 18.55 -18.45 -7.68
CA ASP A 326 19.76 -18.19 -8.46
C ASP A 326 19.52 -17.31 -9.69
N PHE A 327 18.30 -17.35 -10.28
CA PHE A 327 17.95 -16.56 -11.45
C PHE A 327 17.46 -15.15 -11.13
N VAL A 328 17.25 -14.82 -9.85
CA VAL A 328 16.84 -13.48 -9.42
C VAL A 328 18.08 -12.61 -9.25
N GLU A 329 18.14 -11.54 -10.02
CA GLU A 329 19.26 -10.60 -10.05
C GLU A 329 19.10 -9.50 -8.99
N LEU A 330 17.85 -9.06 -8.76
CA LEU A 330 17.51 -8.06 -7.74
C LEU A 330 16.18 -8.42 -7.09
N SER A 331 16.16 -8.45 -5.77
CA SER A 331 14.94 -8.57 -4.98
C SER A 331 15.02 -7.66 -3.77
N THR A 332 14.03 -6.78 -3.63
CA THR A 332 13.98 -5.81 -2.52
C THR A 332 12.54 -5.41 -2.21
N SER A 333 12.34 -4.79 -1.05
CA SER A 333 11.09 -4.13 -0.70
C SER A 333 11.31 -2.63 -0.59
N ILE A 334 10.26 -1.87 -0.88
CA ILE A 334 10.24 -0.42 -0.72
C ILE A 334 9.08 -0.03 0.19
N GLU A 335 9.32 0.91 1.09
CA GLU A 335 8.36 1.44 2.05
C GLU A 335 7.89 2.82 1.60
N ILE A 336 6.58 2.95 1.36
CA ILE A 336 5.93 4.17 0.86
C ILE A 336 5.12 4.80 1.99
N PRO A 337 5.42 6.03 2.43
CA PRO A 337 4.73 6.65 3.56
C PRO A 337 3.25 6.88 3.29
N TYR A 338 2.44 6.94 4.37
CA TYR A 338 1.00 7.10 4.27
C TYR A 338 0.55 8.51 3.87
N ALA A 339 1.34 9.55 4.12
CA ALA A 339 0.92 10.93 3.91
C ALA A 339 2.00 11.84 3.34
N ASN A 340 3.19 11.82 3.91
CA ASN A 340 4.27 12.73 3.55
C ASN A 340 5.64 12.05 3.60
N ALA A 341 6.55 12.56 2.76
CA ALA A 341 7.97 12.31 2.91
C ALA A 341 8.65 13.64 3.22
N ARG A 342 9.36 13.69 4.35
CA ARG A 342 9.96 14.92 4.86
C ARG A 342 8.88 16.02 4.98
N GLU A 343 9.05 17.18 4.38
CA GLU A 343 8.04 18.27 4.38
C GLU A 343 7.02 18.16 3.24
N PHE A 344 7.24 17.25 2.28
CA PHE A 344 6.37 17.10 1.12
C PHE A 344 5.15 16.25 1.45
N THR A 345 3.95 16.77 1.20
CA THR A 345 2.69 16.04 1.37
C THR A 345 2.23 15.46 0.03
N PHE A 346 2.02 14.17 -0.02
CA PHE A 346 1.61 13.46 -1.22
C PHE A 346 0.13 13.60 -1.53
N SER A 347 -0.18 13.74 -2.80
CA SER A 347 -1.47 13.38 -3.40
C SER A 347 -1.38 11.97 -4.01
N ALA A 348 -2.52 11.44 -4.45
CA ALA A 348 -2.55 10.17 -5.19
C ALA A 348 -1.68 10.21 -6.47
N ASP A 349 -1.63 11.38 -7.14
CA ASP A 349 -0.83 11.56 -8.36
C ASP A 349 0.67 11.67 -8.08
N ASP A 350 1.06 12.16 -6.90
CA ASP A 350 2.46 12.21 -6.51
C ASP A 350 3.01 10.81 -6.26
N TRP A 351 2.26 9.92 -5.61
CA TRP A 351 2.66 8.51 -5.48
C TRP A 351 2.77 7.82 -6.84
N ARG A 352 1.82 8.05 -7.76
CA ARG A 352 1.91 7.55 -9.15
C ARG A 352 3.13 8.11 -9.86
N SER A 353 3.41 9.41 -9.68
CA SER A 353 4.59 10.07 -10.26
C SER A 353 5.88 9.43 -9.77
N PHE A 354 5.98 9.09 -8.47
CA PHE A 354 7.13 8.35 -7.95
C PHE A 354 7.28 6.97 -8.60
N GLY A 355 6.18 6.27 -8.84
CA GLY A 355 6.22 4.98 -9.53
C GLY A 355 6.72 5.06 -10.98
N ARG A 356 6.67 6.23 -11.61
CA ARG A 356 7.20 6.46 -12.98
C ARG A 356 8.71 6.79 -13.00
N THR A 357 9.27 7.16 -11.86
CA THR A 357 10.70 7.37 -11.67
C THR A 357 11.45 6.04 -11.63
#